data_d83cfda03e73b3751add316b33dd1a0c
#
_entry.id   d83cfda03e73b3751add316b33dd1a0c
#
_cell.length_a   1.000
_cell.length_b   1.000
_cell.length_c   1.000
_cell.angle_alpha   90.00
_cell.angle_beta   90.00
_cell.angle_gamma   90.00
#
_symmetry.space_group_name_H-M   'P 1'
#
loop_
_entity.id
_entity.type
_entity.pdbx_description
1 polymer ?
#
loop_
_entity_poly.entity_id
_entity_poly.type
_entity_poly.pdbx_seq_one_letter_code
_entity_poly.pdbx_strand_id
1 'polypeptide(L)'
;MVKLIPPVVKAGAMAGLRQPEIDVDGDLTLRPWHRSDAPTVVEAFASPDIQRYHFRRFDTESDAEQWIEDCAEGWRSERSGTWAIVEREENRVIGRVTIFSVLEDGYGEVSYWVLPSARGRGVATRACVAATRWAHDLGLHRIQLQHSTHNEPSRRVALKAGFVEEGIRRGANLHDDGWHDMVLYSHLTTDHT
;
A
#
# COMPACT_ATOMS: atom_id res chain seq x y z
N MET A 1 11.40 11.64 37.19
CA MET A 1 10.54 11.87 36.01
C MET A 1 11.05 11.02 34.87
N VAL A 2 10.26 10.09 34.33
CA VAL A 2 10.66 9.29 33.17
C VAL A 2 10.65 10.22 31.95
N LYS A 3 11.78 10.34 31.25
CA LYS A 3 11.87 11.14 30.04
C LYS A 3 11.42 10.24 28.87
N LEU A 4 10.24 10.49 28.33
CA LEU A 4 9.74 9.80 27.14
C LEU A 4 10.43 10.34 25.89
N ILE A 5 10.75 9.46 24.94
CA ILE A 5 11.19 9.86 23.61
C ILE A 5 9.96 10.46 22.90
N PRO A 6 10.06 11.65 22.31
CA PRO A 6 8.94 12.24 21.58
C PRO A 6 8.60 11.37 20.34
N PRO A 7 7.34 11.37 19.88
CA PRO A 7 6.95 10.65 18.68
C PRO A 7 7.73 11.19 17.46
N VAL A 8 8.09 10.31 16.55
CA VAL A 8 8.83 10.65 15.32
C VAL A 8 7.97 11.55 14.43
N VAL A 9 6.70 11.18 14.23
CA VAL A 9 5.71 12.00 13.55
C VAL A 9 4.60 12.34 14.55
N LYS A 10 4.26 13.61 14.67
CA LYS A 10 3.25 14.07 15.62
C LYS A 10 1.85 13.65 15.16
N ALA A 11 0.98 13.33 16.12
CA ALA A 11 -0.43 13.13 15.87
C ALA A 11 -1.04 14.38 15.19
N GLY A 12 -1.96 14.18 14.27
CA GLY A 12 -2.55 15.24 13.45
C GLY A 12 -1.83 15.49 12.11
N ALA A 13 -0.74 14.78 11.85
CA ALA A 13 0.02 14.94 10.60
C ALA A 13 -0.76 14.51 9.35
N MET A 14 -1.69 13.56 9.49
CA MET A 14 -2.60 13.13 8.43
C MET A 14 -4.02 13.62 8.66
N ALA A 15 -4.56 13.42 9.88
CA ALA A 15 -5.96 13.68 10.21
C ALA A 15 -6.40 15.14 9.98
N GLY A 16 -5.48 16.10 10.12
CA GLY A 16 -5.74 17.53 9.88
C GLY A 16 -5.75 17.93 8.41
N LEU A 17 -5.42 17.02 7.52
CA LEU A 17 -5.25 17.30 6.09
C LEU A 17 -6.23 16.48 5.24
N ARG A 18 -6.65 17.05 4.11
CA ARG A 18 -7.28 16.25 3.06
C ARG A 18 -6.25 15.27 2.52
N GLN A 19 -6.65 13.99 2.35
CA GLN A 19 -5.76 13.00 1.72
C GLN A 19 -5.35 13.50 0.31
N PRO A 20 -4.03 13.62 0.03
CA PRO A 20 -3.56 14.20 -1.21
C PRO A 20 -3.74 13.24 -2.40
N GLU A 21 -3.83 13.83 -3.57
CA GLU A 21 -3.49 13.14 -4.81
C GLU A 21 -1.97 13.22 -4.99
N ILE A 22 -1.36 12.12 -5.43
CA ILE A 22 0.08 12.01 -5.64
C ILE A 22 0.33 11.78 -7.13
N ASP A 23 1.10 12.67 -7.74
CA ASP A 23 1.61 12.46 -9.09
C ASP A 23 2.63 11.34 -9.08
N VAL A 24 2.39 10.30 -9.87
CA VAL A 24 3.34 9.18 -9.98
C VAL A 24 4.35 9.50 -11.08
N ASP A 25 3.86 9.64 -12.30
CA ASP A 25 4.56 10.10 -13.51
C ASP A 25 3.55 10.11 -14.67
N GLY A 26 3.62 11.12 -15.54
CA GLY A 26 2.88 11.33 -16.77
C GLY A 26 1.47 10.72 -16.90
N ASP A 27 1.36 9.39 -16.91
CA ASP A 27 0.13 8.64 -17.17
C ASP A 27 -0.57 8.09 -15.92
N LEU A 28 0.08 8.10 -14.73
CA LEU A 28 -0.49 7.57 -13.49
C LEU A 28 -0.64 8.62 -12.40
N THR A 29 -1.68 8.47 -11.60
CA THR A 29 -1.88 9.21 -10.36
C THR A 29 -2.37 8.28 -9.26
N LEU A 30 -2.05 8.60 -8.01
CA LEU A 30 -2.67 8.01 -6.83
C LEU A 30 -3.69 9.01 -6.30
N ARG A 31 -4.95 8.62 -6.20
CA ARG A 31 -5.99 9.47 -5.60
C ARG A 31 -6.75 8.74 -4.50
N PRO A 32 -7.38 9.46 -3.58
CA PRO A 32 -8.33 8.84 -2.66
C PRO A 32 -9.39 8.03 -3.40
N TRP A 33 -9.87 6.98 -2.78
CA TRP A 33 -10.96 6.18 -3.33
C TRP A 33 -12.26 6.96 -3.38
N HIS A 34 -13.04 6.77 -4.44
CA HIS A 34 -14.40 7.26 -4.57
C HIS A 34 -15.38 6.09 -4.43
N ARG A 35 -16.56 6.35 -3.88
CA ARG A 35 -17.60 5.30 -3.75
C ARG A 35 -17.93 4.65 -5.09
N SER A 36 -17.89 5.41 -6.18
CA SER A 36 -18.08 4.91 -7.55
C SER A 36 -17.03 3.91 -8.03
N ASP A 37 -15.92 3.73 -7.31
CA ASP A 37 -14.87 2.76 -7.65
C ASP A 37 -15.20 1.34 -7.11
N ALA A 38 -16.26 1.17 -6.34
CA ALA A 38 -16.64 -0.11 -5.73
C ALA A 38 -16.71 -1.28 -6.73
N PRO A 39 -17.27 -1.13 -7.94
CA PRO A 39 -17.27 -2.20 -8.93
C PRO A 39 -15.85 -2.70 -9.28
N THR A 40 -14.87 -1.80 -9.38
CA THR A 40 -13.48 -2.17 -9.66
C THR A 40 -12.84 -2.94 -8.50
N VAL A 41 -13.22 -2.63 -7.25
CA VAL A 41 -12.76 -3.40 -6.08
C VAL A 41 -13.31 -4.82 -6.13
N VAL A 42 -14.59 -5.01 -6.44
CA VAL A 42 -15.22 -6.33 -6.60
C VAL A 42 -14.54 -7.10 -7.74
N GLU A 43 -14.33 -6.47 -8.91
CA GLU A 43 -13.59 -7.06 -10.05
C GLU A 43 -12.19 -7.53 -9.63
N ALA A 44 -11.44 -6.68 -8.91
CA ALA A 44 -10.10 -7.01 -8.47
C ALA A 44 -10.08 -8.26 -7.59
N PHE A 45 -11.01 -8.36 -6.65
CA PHE A 45 -11.08 -9.48 -5.72
C PHE A 45 -11.85 -10.71 -6.27
N ALA A 46 -12.42 -10.63 -7.46
CA ALA A 46 -12.83 -11.80 -8.24
C ALA A 46 -11.62 -12.51 -8.90
N SER A 47 -10.47 -11.84 -9.01
CA SER A 47 -9.24 -12.42 -9.58
C SER A 47 -8.57 -13.39 -8.60
N PRO A 48 -8.40 -14.69 -8.95
CA PRO A 48 -7.71 -15.66 -8.09
C PRO A 48 -6.28 -15.24 -7.72
N ASP A 49 -5.59 -14.58 -8.63
CA ASP A 49 -4.22 -14.10 -8.41
C ASP A 49 -4.13 -13.00 -7.34
N ILE A 50 -5.17 -12.16 -7.23
CA ILE A 50 -5.25 -11.15 -6.16
C ILE A 50 -5.69 -11.81 -4.88
N GLN A 51 -6.73 -12.64 -4.93
CA GLN A 51 -7.25 -13.37 -3.77
C GLN A 51 -6.18 -14.19 -3.06
N ARG A 52 -5.29 -14.85 -3.81
CA ARG A 52 -4.25 -15.74 -3.26
C ARG A 52 -3.38 -15.09 -2.20
N TYR A 53 -3.16 -13.77 -2.29
CA TYR A 53 -2.27 -13.04 -1.38
C TYR A 53 -3.01 -12.03 -0.48
N HIS A 54 -4.37 -12.08 -0.46
CA HIS A 54 -5.19 -11.18 0.33
C HIS A 54 -6.24 -11.93 1.15
N PHE A 55 -6.42 -11.54 2.41
CA PHE A 55 -7.41 -12.13 3.31
C PHE A 55 -8.84 -11.69 3.04
N ARG A 56 -9.02 -10.55 2.33
CA ARG A 56 -10.34 -9.95 2.11
C ARG A 56 -11.03 -10.58 0.92
N ARG A 57 -12.36 -10.66 1.03
CA ARG A 57 -13.27 -11.01 -0.06
C ARG A 57 -14.32 -9.91 -0.13
N PHE A 58 -14.78 -9.62 -1.32
CA PHE A 58 -15.84 -8.67 -1.57
C PHE A 58 -16.86 -9.37 -2.46
N ASP A 59 -17.96 -9.79 -1.86
CA ASP A 59 -19.02 -10.53 -2.58
C ASP A 59 -20.01 -9.58 -3.24
N THR A 60 -20.11 -8.34 -2.72
CA THR A 60 -21.02 -7.31 -3.19
C THR A 60 -20.36 -5.95 -3.34
N GLU A 61 -20.97 -5.06 -4.15
CA GLU A 61 -20.53 -3.66 -4.21
C GLU A 61 -20.68 -2.96 -2.85
N SER A 62 -21.68 -3.32 -2.05
CA SER A 62 -21.86 -2.77 -0.70
C SER A 62 -20.67 -3.08 0.21
N ASP A 63 -20.08 -4.28 0.11
CA ASP A 63 -18.89 -4.64 0.88
C ASP A 63 -17.69 -3.77 0.44
N ALA A 64 -17.58 -3.53 -0.87
CA ALA A 64 -16.53 -2.70 -1.43
C ALA A 64 -16.72 -1.22 -1.06
N GLU A 65 -17.96 -0.70 -1.07
CA GLU A 65 -18.29 0.65 -0.60
C GLU A 65 -17.92 0.83 0.87
N GLN A 66 -18.25 -0.14 1.73
CA GLN A 66 -17.88 -0.09 3.14
C GLN A 66 -16.36 -0.08 3.31
N TRP A 67 -15.64 -0.88 2.53
CA TRP A 67 -14.18 -0.85 2.56
C TRP A 67 -13.59 0.50 2.10
N ILE A 68 -14.21 1.18 1.13
CA ILE A 68 -13.81 2.53 0.72
C ILE A 68 -13.99 3.52 1.88
N GLU A 69 -15.11 3.43 2.62
CA GLU A 69 -15.30 4.24 3.84
C GLU A 69 -14.24 3.91 4.92
N ASP A 70 -13.90 2.64 5.08
CA ASP A 70 -12.83 2.21 6.00
C ASP A 70 -11.46 2.78 5.59
N CYS A 71 -11.20 2.94 4.29
CA CYS A 71 -9.98 3.61 3.80
C CYS A 71 -9.95 5.09 4.20
N ALA A 72 -11.08 5.80 4.07
CA ALA A 72 -11.19 7.19 4.51
C ALA A 72 -11.05 7.32 6.03
N GLU A 73 -11.60 6.38 6.79
CA GLU A 73 -11.41 6.32 8.25
C GLU A 73 -9.97 6.00 8.63
N GLY A 74 -9.29 5.13 7.87
CA GLY A 74 -7.87 4.84 8.05
C GLY A 74 -7.01 6.11 7.96
N TRP A 75 -7.35 7.02 7.03
CA TRP A 75 -6.71 8.33 6.91
C TRP A 75 -7.01 9.24 8.12
N ARG A 76 -8.30 9.40 8.49
CA ARG A 76 -8.73 10.24 9.61
C ARG A 76 -8.13 9.78 10.94
N SER A 77 -8.00 8.48 11.13
CA SER A 77 -7.38 7.87 12.33
C SER A 77 -5.87 7.70 12.23
N GLU A 78 -5.25 8.19 11.16
CA GLU A 78 -3.80 8.16 10.92
C GLU A 78 -3.17 6.75 10.90
N ARG A 79 -4.01 5.71 10.70
CA ARG A 79 -3.56 4.32 10.63
C ARG A 79 -3.10 3.91 9.24
N SER A 80 -3.59 4.58 8.20
CA SER A 80 -3.19 4.27 6.82
C SER A 80 -3.57 5.37 5.84
N GLY A 81 -2.73 5.54 4.80
CA GLY A 81 -3.10 6.21 3.57
C GLY A 81 -3.33 5.17 2.48
N THR A 82 -4.56 5.09 1.94
CA THR A 82 -4.92 4.11 0.91
C THR A 82 -5.39 4.83 -0.34
N TRP A 83 -4.68 4.62 -1.45
CA TRP A 83 -4.96 5.26 -2.74
C TRP A 83 -5.37 4.26 -3.80
N ALA A 84 -6.29 4.67 -4.66
CA ALA A 84 -6.52 4.08 -5.98
C ALA A 84 -5.34 4.48 -6.90
N ILE A 85 -4.82 3.51 -7.66
CA ILE A 85 -3.88 3.76 -8.75
C ILE A 85 -4.71 3.98 -10.01
N VAL A 86 -4.58 5.14 -10.65
CA VAL A 86 -5.47 5.57 -11.73
C VAL A 86 -4.68 5.92 -12.97
N GLU A 87 -5.11 5.43 -14.11
CA GLU A 87 -4.70 5.93 -15.43
C GLU A 87 -5.39 7.26 -15.70
N ARG A 88 -4.61 8.33 -15.90
CA ARG A 88 -5.13 9.70 -15.96
C ARG A 88 -6.05 9.94 -17.13
N GLU A 89 -5.67 9.49 -18.33
CA GLU A 89 -6.38 9.77 -19.56
C GLU A 89 -7.82 9.27 -19.53
N GLU A 90 -8.02 8.03 -19.02
CA GLU A 90 -9.32 7.38 -18.95
C GLU A 90 -9.99 7.53 -17.56
N ASN A 91 -9.30 8.15 -16.58
CA ASN A 91 -9.68 8.15 -15.17
C ASN A 91 -10.04 6.74 -14.65
N ARG A 92 -9.34 5.73 -15.12
CA ARG A 92 -9.62 4.32 -14.86
C ARG A 92 -8.79 3.81 -13.69
N VAL A 93 -9.45 3.26 -12.69
CA VAL A 93 -8.77 2.58 -11.57
C VAL A 93 -8.19 1.25 -12.05
N ILE A 94 -6.89 1.05 -11.81
CA ILE A 94 -6.16 -0.15 -12.23
C ILE A 94 -5.44 -0.87 -11.09
N GLY A 95 -5.52 -0.34 -9.87
CA GLY A 95 -4.88 -0.93 -8.71
C GLY A 95 -5.08 -0.13 -7.44
N ARG A 96 -4.39 -0.56 -6.41
CA ARG A 96 -4.34 0.06 -5.09
C ARG A 96 -2.92 0.09 -4.57
N VAL A 97 -2.57 1.16 -3.84
CA VAL A 97 -1.42 1.19 -2.93
C VAL A 97 -1.86 1.72 -1.57
N THR A 98 -1.34 1.15 -0.50
CA THR A 98 -1.59 1.55 0.89
C THR A 98 -0.28 1.69 1.62
N ILE A 99 -0.14 2.73 2.43
CA ILE A 99 0.84 2.83 3.50
C ILE A 99 0.09 2.64 4.81
N PHE A 100 0.30 1.54 5.50
CA PHE A 100 -0.05 1.40 6.92
C PHE A 100 1.00 2.13 7.74
N SER A 101 0.60 2.92 8.72
CA SER A 101 1.51 3.82 9.43
C SER A 101 1.45 3.61 10.95
N VAL A 102 2.63 3.66 11.57
CA VAL A 102 2.82 3.80 13.01
C VAL A 102 3.63 5.08 13.20
N LEU A 103 2.89 6.21 13.28
CA LEU A 103 3.47 7.55 13.25
C LEU A 103 4.44 7.80 14.41
N GLU A 104 4.06 7.39 15.62
CA GLU A 104 4.88 7.58 16.81
C GLU A 104 6.24 6.88 16.72
N ASP A 105 6.29 5.71 16.09
CA ASP A 105 7.52 4.92 15.91
C ASP A 105 8.26 5.28 14.61
N GLY A 106 7.66 6.08 13.73
CA GLY A 106 8.27 6.53 12.49
C GLY A 106 8.44 5.47 11.41
N TYR A 107 7.59 4.44 11.42
CA TYR A 107 7.63 3.44 10.36
C TYR A 107 6.26 3.19 9.72
N GLY A 108 6.28 2.61 8.52
CA GLY A 108 5.09 2.15 7.81
C GLY A 108 5.33 0.87 7.03
N GLU A 109 4.26 0.30 6.51
CA GLU A 109 4.29 -0.85 5.62
C GLU A 109 3.52 -0.57 4.34
N VAL A 110 4.16 -0.78 3.18
CA VAL A 110 3.50 -0.63 1.88
C VAL A 110 2.87 -1.93 1.44
N SER A 111 1.64 -1.84 0.94
CA SER A 111 0.89 -2.96 0.37
C SER A 111 0.19 -2.51 -0.90
N TYR A 112 0.08 -3.39 -1.89
CA TYR A 112 -0.53 -3.05 -3.18
C TYR A 112 -1.15 -4.27 -3.88
N TRP A 113 -2.02 -3.98 -4.83
CA TRP A 113 -2.40 -4.89 -5.91
C TRP A 113 -2.63 -4.12 -7.21
N VAL A 114 -2.50 -4.82 -8.33
CA VAL A 114 -2.73 -4.28 -9.68
C VAL A 114 -3.59 -5.26 -10.46
N LEU A 115 -4.61 -4.74 -11.13
CA LEU A 115 -5.49 -5.54 -11.99
C LEU A 115 -4.68 -6.32 -13.03
N PRO A 116 -5.06 -7.55 -13.36
CA PRO A 116 -4.37 -8.37 -14.35
C PRO A 116 -4.13 -7.64 -15.68
N SER A 117 -5.11 -6.84 -16.13
CA SER A 117 -5.06 -6.05 -17.38
C SER A 117 -4.00 -4.95 -17.38
N ALA A 118 -3.52 -4.52 -16.21
CA ALA A 118 -2.52 -3.45 -16.06
C ALA A 118 -1.13 -3.94 -15.64
N ARG A 119 -0.93 -5.26 -15.55
CA ARG A 119 0.37 -5.85 -15.18
C ARG A 119 1.39 -5.75 -16.32
N GLY A 120 2.67 -5.97 -15.97
CA GLY A 120 3.77 -5.95 -16.94
C GLY A 120 4.26 -4.55 -17.34
N ARG A 121 3.56 -3.48 -16.93
CA ARG A 121 3.83 -2.08 -17.29
C ARG A 121 4.54 -1.28 -16.19
N GLY A 122 5.02 -1.94 -15.14
CA GLY A 122 5.72 -1.29 -14.02
C GLY A 122 4.80 -0.54 -13.05
N VAL A 123 3.47 -0.62 -13.21
CA VAL A 123 2.47 0.12 -12.40
C VAL A 123 2.69 -0.04 -10.90
N ALA A 124 2.83 -1.28 -10.40
CA ALA A 124 3.04 -1.53 -8.98
C ALA A 124 4.35 -0.90 -8.45
N THR A 125 5.45 -0.99 -9.23
CA THR A 125 6.73 -0.40 -8.86
C THR A 125 6.64 1.12 -8.75
N ARG A 126 6.07 1.77 -9.78
CA ARG A 126 5.91 3.23 -9.84
C ARG A 126 5.03 3.74 -8.71
N ALA A 127 3.89 3.09 -8.45
CA ALA A 127 3.00 3.42 -7.35
C ALA A 127 3.66 3.22 -5.97
N CYS A 128 4.42 2.13 -5.80
CA CYS A 128 5.17 1.84 -4.58
C CYS A 128 6.21 2.92 -4.30
N VAL A 129 7.01 3.32 -5.30
CA VAL A 129 8.00 4.41 -5.19
C VAL A 129 7.33 5.73 -4.79
N ALA A 130 6.23 6.10 -5.45
CA ALA A 130 5.52 7.36 -5.16
C ALA A 130 4.93 7.38 -3.75
N ALA A 131 4.30 6.28 -3.31
CA ALA A 131 3.74 6.17 -1.96
C ALA A 131 4.84 6.14 -0.88
N THR A 132 5.98 5.49 -1.14
CA THR A 132 7.13 5.45 -0.24
C THR A 132 7.74 6.84 -0.08
N ARG A 133 7.91 7.58 -1.17
CA ARG A 133 8.38 8.98 -1.13
C ARG A 133 7.46 9.85 -0.30
N TRP A 134 6.14 9.79 -0.56
CA TRP A 134 5.15 10.50 0.24
C TRP A 134 5.26 10.17 1.74
N ALA A 135 5.46 8.91 2.09
CA ALA A 135 5.58 8.48 3.48
C ALA A 135 6.84 9.05 4.15
N HIS A 136 7.97 9.12 3.41
CA HIS A 136 9.18 9.77 3.90
C HIS A 136 9.00 11.30 4.04
N ASP A 137 8.31 11.94 3.11
CA ASP A 137 7.99 13.38 3.19
C ASP A 137 7.07 13.70 4.38
N LEU A 138 6.20 12.75 4.77
CA LEU A 138 5.39 12.82 6.00
C LEU A 138 6.26 12.75 7.27
N GLY A 139 7.47 12.20 7.18
CA GLY A 139 8.43 12.04 8.28
C GLY A 139 8.63 10.59 8.75
N LEU A 140 8.03 9.61 8.10
CA LEU A 140 8.32 8.20 8.40
C LEU A 140 9.76 7.87 7.98
N HIS A 141 10.55 7.36 8.92
CA HIS A 141 11.96 7.01 8.67
C HIS A 141 12.10 5.71 7.86
N ARG A 142 11.21 4.75 8.08
CA ARG A 142 11.31 3.40 7.54
C ARG A 142 10.00 2.94 6.92
N ILE A 143 10.05 2.48 5.68
CA ILE A 143 8.93 1.80 5.02
C ILE A 143 9.30 0.34 4.81
N GLN A 144 8.45 -0.56 5.29
CA GLN A 144 8.58 -2.00 5.09
C GLN A 144 7.75 -2.45 3.89
N LEU A 145 8.20 -3.53 3.27
CA LEU A 145 7.44 -4.31 2.30
C LEU A 145 7.65 -5.78 2.63
N GLN A 146 6.57 -6.55 2.65
CA GLN A 146 6.70 -8.00 2.78
C GLN A 146 5.85 -8.71 1.74
N HIS A 147 6.32 -9.88 1.31
CA HIS A 147 5.60 -10.74 0.40
C HIS A 147 5.92 -12.20 0.68
N SER A 148 4.98 -13.11 0.32
CA SER A 148 5.23 -14.56 0.37
C SER A 148 6.45 -14.93 -0.47
N THR A 149 7.27 -15.85 0.02
CA THR A 149 8.40 -16.43 -0.75
C THR A 149 7.96 -17.02 -2.11
N HIS A 150 6.65 -17.31 -2.27
CA HIS A 150 6.06 -17.78 -3.53
C HIS A 150 5.64 -16.64 -4.48
N ASN A 151 5.74 -15.37 -4.05
CA ASN A 151 5.29 -14.21 -4.83
C ASN A 151 6.46 -13.52 -5.56
N GLU A 152 7.02 -14.19 -6.57
CA GLU A 152 8.12 -13.65 -7.36
C GLU A 152 7.79 -12.31 -8.07
N PRO A 153 6.56 -12.05 -8.56
CA PRO A 153 6.20 -10.71 -9.04
C PRO A 153 6.41 -9.61 -8.00
N SER A 154 6.02 -9.84 -6.74
CA SER A 154 6.20 -8.85 -5.67
C SER A 154 7.66 -8.65 -5.29
N ARG A 155 8.49 -9.72 -5.35
CA ARG A 155 9.94 -9.62 -5.20
C ARG A 155 10.55 -8.64 -6.20
N ARG A 156 10.16 -8.77 -7.47
CA ARG A 156 10.65 -7.85 -8.53
C ARG A 156 10.22 -6.40 -8.30
N VAL A 157 9.01 -6.19 -7.76
CA VAL A 157 8.54 -4.83 -7.38
C VAL A 157 9.41 -4.27 -6.25
N ALA A 158 9.63 -5.03 -5.17
CA ALA A 158 10.43 -4.60 -4.04
C ALA A 158 11.83 -4.15 -4.47
N LEU A 159 12.54 -4.99 -5.22
CA LEU A 159 13.89 -4.69 -5.69
C LEU A 159 13.94 -3.49 -6.64
N LYS A 160 12.99 -3.39 -7.59
CA LYS A 160 12.93 -2.26 -8.54
C LYS A 160 12.49 -0.95 -7.89
N ALA A 161 11.77 -1.02 -6.76
CA ALA A 161 11.39 0.15 -5.99
C ALA A 161 12.46 0.58 -4.95
N GLY A 162 13.65 -0.05 -4.99
CA GLY A 162 14.79 0.34 -4.15
C GLY A 162 14.79 -0.27 -2.74
N PHE A 163 13.90 -1.21 -2.45
CA PHE A 163 13.85 -1.85 -1.14
C PHE A 163 15.00 -2.85 -0.97
N VAL A 164 15.60 -2.86 0.21
CA VAL A 164 16.67 -3.76 0.61
C VAL A 164 16.08 -4.97 1.35
N GLU A 165 16.48 -6.18 0.95
CA GLU A 165 16.06 -7.43 1.60
C GLU A 165 16.73 -7.57 2.97
N GLU A 166 15.94 -7.90 4.01
CA GLU A 166 16.45 -8.06 5.39
C GLU A 166 16.39 -9.50 5.89
N GLY A 167 15.58 -10.34 5.26
CA GLY A 167 15.48 -11.74 5.65
C GLY A 167 14.09 -12.36 5.53
N ILE A 168 13.94 -13.55 6.06
CA ILE A 168 12.71 -14.35 5.96
C ILE A 168 12.08 -14.55 7.34
N ARG A 169 10.79 -14.24 7.44
CA ARG A 169 9.91 -14.52 8.58
C ARG A 169 9.18 -15.84 8.32
N ARG A 170 9.56 -16.89 9.01
CA ARG A 170 8.98 -18.23 8.81
C ARG A 170 7.55 -18.31 9.30
N GLY A 171 6.65 -18.89 8.49
CA GLY A 171 5.24 -19.11 8.81
C GLY A 171 4.52 -17.83 9.28
N ALA A 172 4.83 -16.68 8.68
CA ALA A 172 4.41 -15.39 9.21
C ALA A 172 2.98 -15.01 8.82
N ASN A 173 2.50 -15.43 7.65
CA ASN A 173 1.16 -15.10 7.18
C ASN A 173 0.40 -16.34 6.74
N LEU A 174 -0.86 -16.43 7.15
CA LEU A 174 -1.79 -17.44 6.65
C LEU A 174 -2.39 -16.95 5.32
N HIS A 175 -2.34 -17.81 4.29
CA HIS A 175 -2.99 -17.62 3.00
C HIS A 175 -3.99 -18.75 2.77
N ASP A 176 -4.73 -18.73 1.65
CA ASP A 176 -5.75 -19.75 1.36
C ASP A 176 -5.17 -21.18 1.25
N ASP A 177 -3.91 -21.29 0.84
CA ASP A 177 -3.17 -22.56 0.67
C ASP A 177 -2.27 -22.91 1.87
N GLY A 178 -2.32 -22.15 2.98
CA GLY A 178 -1.60 -22.44 4.23
C GLY A 178 -0.71 -21.31 4.71
N TRP A 179 0.18 -21.65 5.68
CA TRP A 179 1.14 -20.70 6.24
C TRP A 179 2.29 -20.46 5.29
N HIS A 180 2.57 -19.19 5.00
CA HIS A 180 3.67 -18.78 4.14
C HIS A 180 4.81 -18.14 4.93
N ASP A 181 6.02 -18.44 4.49
CA ASP A 181 7.20 -17.66 4.84
C ASP A 181 7.14 -16.32 4.07
N MET A 182 7.47 -15.25 4.76
CA MET A 182 7.43 -13.89 4.19
C MET A 182 8.84 -13.32 4.10
N VAL A 183 9.23 -12.86 2.92
CA VAL A 183 10.46 -12.08 2.75
C VAL A 183 10.18 -10.65 3.17
N LEU A 184 11.01 -10.13 4.08
CA LEU A 184 10.93 -8.76 4.57
C LEU A 184 11.94 -7.88 3.85
N TYR A 185 11.50 -6.71 3.45
CA TYR A 185 12.29 -5.64 2.86
C TYR A 185 12.06 -4.34 3.60
N SER A 186 13.03 -3.41 3.47
CA SER A 186 12.89 -2.05 3.97
C SER A 186 13.41 -1.02 2.97
N HIS A 187 12.90 0.20 3.08
CA HIS A 187 13.41 1.41 2.46
C HIS A 187 13.50 2.48 3.54
N LEU A 188 14.68 3.07 3.71
CA LEU A 188 14.97 4.09 4.71
C LEU A 188 15.06 5.47 4.05
N THR A 189 14.84 6.53 4.82
CA THR A 189 15.07 7.92 4.37
C THR A 189 16.51 8.18 3.92
N THR A 190 17.45 7.33 4.34
CA THR A 190 18.88 7.40 3.98
C THR A 190 19.24 6.61 2.74
N ASP A 191 18.33 5.80 2.22
CA ASP A 191 18.54 5.05 0.99
C ASP A 191 18.37 6.00 -0.20
N HIS A 192 19.40 6.08 -1.05
CA HIS A 192 19.35 6.90 -2.24
C HIS A 192 18.61 6.15 -3.35
N THR A 193 17.56 6.77 -3.86
CA THR A 193 16.85 6.31 -5.08
C THR A 193 17.55 6.79 -6.34
#